data_6a1efd5d1cc55901682dd261bd978e53
#
_entry.id   6a1efd5d1cc55901682dd261bd978e53
#
_cell.length_a   1.000
_cell.length_b   1.000
_cell.length_c   1.000
_cell.angle_alpha   90.00
_cell.angle_beta   90.00
_cell.angle_gamma   90.00
#
_symmetry.space_group_name_H-M   'P 1'
#
loop_
_entity.id
_entity.type
_entity.pdbx_description
1 polymer ?
#
loop_
_entity_poly.entity_id
_entity_poly.type
_entity_poly.pdbx_seq_one_letter_code
_entity_poly.pdbx_strand_id
1 'polypeptide(L)'
;MKHGAACVGDMTSGHDGYPGTPIISGSSTLICDGKGVACTGDKCEDHDKHHGQRHTPIITGGSSFFTVDGKSVAMTGSTVAGNCSAENVIISGSSTLVIEE
;
A
#
# COMPACT_ATOMS: atom_id res chain seq x y z
N MET A 1 -14.11 11.08 -3.71
CA MET A 1 -14.32 10.04 -2.68
C MET A 1 -13.27 10.18 -1.60
N LYS A 2 -13.56 9.70 -0.41
CA LYS A 2 -12.63 9.77 0.71
C LYS A 2 -11.88 8.47 0.85
N HIS A 3 -10.55 8.56 1.00
CA HIS A 3 -9.69 7.40 1.14
C HIS A 3 -8.79 7.58 2.36
N GLY A 4 -8.73 6.59 3.23
CA GLY A 4 -7.78 6.61 4.34
C GLY A 4 -6.35 6.50 3.84
N ALA A 5 -5.45 7.32 4.38
CA ALA A 5 -4.03 7.20 4.07
C ALA A 5 -3.52 5.83 4.50
N ALA A 6 -2.75 5.17 3.65
CA ALA A 6 -2.17 3.87 3.96
C ALA A 6 -0.92 4.05 4.81
N CYS A 7 -0.78 3.20 5.81
CA CYS A 7 0.34 3.24 6.75
C CYS A 7 0.95 1.85 6.86
N VAL A 8 2.14 1.79 7.45
CA VAL A 8 2.76 0.49 7.75
C VAL A 8 1.78 -0.35 8.58
N GLY A 9 1.59 -1.59 8.18
CA GLY A 9 0.64 -2.51 8.82
C GLY A 9 -0.70 -2.62 8.12
N ASP A 10 -1.05 -1.66 7.24
CA ASP A 10 -2.28 -1.77 6.45
C ASP A 10 -2.14 -2.87 5.41
N MET A 11 -3.28 -3.45 5.03
CA MET A 11 -3.31 -4.68 4.25
C MET A 11 -3.63 -4.44 2.78
N THR A 12 -3.13 -5.34 1.95
CA THR A 12 -3.50 -5.43 0.54
C THR A 12 -4.55 -6.52 0.34
N SER A 13 -5.23 -6.48 -0.81
CA SER A 13 -6.26 -7.47 -1.14
C SER A 13 -5.71 -8.83 -1.53
N GLY A 14 -4.45 -8.87 -1.98
CA GLY A 14 -3.93 -10.05 -2.64
C GLY A 14 -4.45 -10.16 -4.08
N HIS A 15 -4.02 -11.20 -4.78
CA HIS A 15 -4.45 -11.42 -6.17
C HIS A 15 -4.10 -12.83 -6.60
N ASP A 16 -4.88 -13.36 -7.53
CA ASP A 16 -4.55 -14.58 -8.28
C ASP A 16 -4.04 -15.72 -7.38
N GLY A 17 -4.71 -15.95 -6.24
CA GLY A 17 -4.34 -16.99 -5.27
C GLY A 17 -3.24 -16.58 -4.28
N TYR A 18 -2.62 -15.41 -4.45
CA TYR A 18 -1.70 -14.85 -3.48
C TYR A 18 -2.47 -14.13 -2.39
N PRO A 19 -2.15 -14.37 -1.12
CA PRO A 19 -2.85 -13.69 -0.03
C PRO A 19 -2.48 -12.22 0.06
N GLY A 20 -3.36 -11.42 0.68
CA GLY A 20 -3.01 -10.06 1.05
C GLY A 20 -1.94 -10.06 2.14
N THR A 21 -1.02 -9.09 2.08
CA THR A 21 0.04 -8.93 3.05
C THR A 21 0.11 -7.49 3.54
N PRO A 22 0.70 -7.26 4.72
CA PRO A 22 0.80 -5.91 5.26
C PRO A 22 1.90 -5.09 4.57
N ILE A 23 1.72 -3.79 4.58
CA ILE A 23 2.76 -2.83 4.19
C ILE A 23 3.85 -2.86 5.26
N ILE A 24 5.12 -2.95 4.84
CA ILE A 24 6.24 -3.08 5.77
C ILE A 24 7.19 -1.88 5.76
N SER A 25 7.06 -0.96 4.82
CA SER A 25 7.88 0.25 4.82
C SER A 25 7.03 1.49 4.63
N GLY A 26 7.46 2.60 5.21
CA GLY A 26 6.76 3.86 5.14
C GLY A 26 7.65 5.03 5.49
N SER A 27 7.08 6.23 5.48
CA SER A 27 7.80 7.46 5.76
C SER A 27 8.29 7.51 7.21
N SER A 28 9.49 8.06 7.40
CA SER A 28 9.99 8.39 8.73
C SER A 28 9.64 9.83 9.12
N THR A 29 9.11 10.61 8.18
CA THR A 29 8.80 12.03 8.39
C THR A 29 7.32 12.31 8.56
N LEU A 30 6.46 11.49 7.99
CA LEU A 30 5.00 11.62 8.17
C LEU A 30 4.49 10.38 8.90
N ILE A 31 4.09 10.59 10.13
CA ILE A 31 3.58 9.53 11.01
C ILE A 31 2.10 9.79 11.26
N CYS A 32 1.28 8.78 11.11
CA CYS A 32 -0.15 8.83 11.38
C CYS A 32 -0.53 7.66 12.27
N ASP A 33 -1.20 7.94 13.37
CA ASP A 33 -1.62 6.91 14.33
C ASP A 33 -0.44 6.05 14.82
N GLY A 34 0.73 6.68 14.97
CA GLY A 34 1.94 6.00 15.43
C GLY A 34 2.65 5.16 14.38
N LYS A 35 2.23 5.25 13.11
CA LYS A 35 2.78 4.45 12.02
C LYS A 35 3.24 5.32 10.88
N GLY A 36 4.31 4.93 10.19
CA GLY A 36 4.78 5.64 9.01
C GLY A 36 3.77 5.56 7.88
N VAL A 37 3.48 6.71 7.26
CA VAL A 37 2.59 6.76 6.11
C VAL A 37 3.30 6.20 4.90
N ALA A 38 2.65 5.29 4.18
CA ALA A 38 3.22 4.63 3.00
C ALA A 38 3.03 5.50 1.76
N CYS A 39 3.99 5.41 0.87
CA CYS A 39 3.99 6.14 -0.40
C CYS A 39 4.32 5.18 -1.54
N THR A 40 4.21 5.68 -2.77
CA THR A 40 4.63 4.90 -3.94
C THR A 40 6.09 4.48 -3.78
N GLY A 41 6.38 3.23 -4.13
CA GLY A 41 7.71 2.63 -3.98
C GLY A 41 7.90 1.89 -2.65
N ASP A 42 7.02 2.09 -1.68
CA ASP A 42 7.08 1.33 -0.43
C ASP A 42 6.64 -0.12 -0.67
N LYS A 43 7.14 -1.00 0.18
CA LYS A 43 6.99 -2.45 0.00
C LYS A 43 5.97 -3.02 0.95
N CYS A 44 5.29 -4.07 0.48
CA CYS A 44 4.51 -4.95 1.32
C CYS A 44 5.31 -6.20 1.62
N GLU A 45 4.90 -6.94 2.65
CA GLU A 45 5.52 -8.21 2.96
C GLU A 45 5.38 -9.16 1.76
N ASP A 46 6.41 -9.96 1.51
CA ASP A 46 6.39 -10.96 0.45
C ASP A 46 5.18 -11.87 0.60
N HIS A 47 4.57 -12.21 -0.53
CA HIS A 47 3.53 -13.22 -0.53
C HIS A 47 3.86 -14.34 -1.53
N ASP A 48 3.33 -15.52 -1.26
CA ASP A 48 3.47 -16.65 -2.14
C ASP A 48 2.19 -17.46 -2.14
N LYS A 49 2.08 -18.38 -3.08
CA LYS A 49 1.00 -19.35 -3.11
C LYS A 49 1.57 -20.73 -3.40
N HIS A 50 0.78 -21.75 -3.08
CA HIS A 50 1.16 -23.13 -3.36
C HIS A 50 1.44 -23.29 -4.86
N HIS A 51 2.61 -23.77 -5.22
CA HIS A 51 3.10 -23.87 -6.61
C HIS A 51 3.28 -22.54 -7.32
N GLY A 52 3.20 -21.42 -6.60
CA GLY A 52 3.46 -20.11 -7.15
C GLY A 52 4.84 -19.59 -6.78
N GLN A 53 5.30 -18.58 -7.51
CA GLN A 53 6.56 -17.92 -7.22
C GLN A 53 6.34 -16.83 -6.15
N ARG A 54 7.22 -16.78 -5.15
CA ARG A 54 7.20 -15.70 -4.17
C ARG A 54 7.62 -14.40 -4.83
N HIS A 55 6.94 -13.31 -4.49
CA HIS A 55 7.35 -11.99 -4.95
C HIS A 55 7.01 -10.93 -3.90
N THR A 56 7.62 -9.74 -4.05
CA THR A 56 7.44 -8.62 -3.14
C THR A 56 6.52 -7.60 -3.80
N PRO A 57 5.29 -7.40 -3.27
CA PRO A 57 4.43 -6.35 -3.79
C PRO A 57 4.98 -4.96 -3.47
N ILE A 58 4.88 -4.05 -4.43
CA ILE A 58 5.35 -2.67 -4.29
C ILE A 58 4.21 -1.73 -4.63
N ILE A 59 4.00 -0.70 -3.82
CA ILE A 59 2.94 0.27 -4.03
C ILE A 59 3.27 1.09 -5.27
N THR A 60 2.33 1.13 -6.21
CA THR A 60 2.51 1.86 -7.48
C THR A 60 1.53 3.00 -7.65
N GLY A 61 0.41 3.02 -6.94
CA GLY A 61 -0.58 4.07 -7.02
C GLY A 61 -0.58 4.94 -5.77
N GLY A 62 -0.97 6.19 -5.93
CA GLY A 62 -1.05 7.11 -4.80
C GLY A 62 -1.81 8.37 -5.16
N SER A 63 -1.87 9.31 -4.23
CA SER A 63 -2.55 10.58 -4.39
C SER A 63 -1.95 11.39 -5.53
N SER A 64 -2.81 12.09 -6.27
CA SER A 64 -2.38 12.98 -7.33
C SER A 64 -1.85 14.33 -6.81
N PHE A 65 -2.08 14.64 -5.54
CA PHE A 65 -1.68 15.94 -4.98
C PHE A 65 -0.95 15.87 -3.64
N PHE A 66 -1.07 14.80 -2.89
CA PHE A 66 -0.45 14.68 -1.56
C PHE A 66 0.86 13.89 -1.68
N THR A 67 1.96 14.58 -1.49
CA THR A 67 3.29 13.96 -1.58
C THR A 67 4.06 14.13 -0.27
N VAL A 68 4.91 13.16 0.00
CA VAL A 68 5.85 13.19 1.12
C VAL A 68 7.21 12.73 0.60
N ASP A 69 8.23 13.53 0.85
CA ASP A 69 9.61 13.23 0.40
C ASP A 69 9.66 12.98 -1.12
N GLY A 70 8.83 13.70 -1.88
CA GLY A 70 8.79 13.59 -3.33
C GLY A 70 8.02 12.41 -3.88
N LYS A 71 7.32 11.65 -3.03
CA LYS A 71 6.54 10.47 -3.43
C LYS A 71 5.08 10.66 -3.09
N SER A 72 4.19 10.11 -3.94
CA SER A 72 2.76 10.18 -3.71
C SER A 72 2.36 9.34 -2.51
N VAL A 73 1.54 9.90 -1.64
CA VAL A 73 1.00 9.17 -0.49
C VAL A 73 0.01 8.11 -0.96
N ALA A 74 0.19 6.89 -0.50
CA ALA A 74 -0.71 5.79 -0.79
C ALA A 74 -1.97 5.88 0.09
N MET A 75 -3.06 5.32 -0.41
CA MET A 75 -4.36 5.37 0.26
C MET A 75 -5.14 4.11 -0.08
N THR A 76 -6.28 3.92 0.57
CA THR A 76 -7.16 2.79 0.23
C THR A 76 -7.54 2.87 -1.24
N GLY A 77 -7.46 1.75 -1.94
CA GLY A 77 -7.69 1.67 -3.37
C GLY A 77 -6.44 1.85 -4.22
N SER A 78 -5.31 2.28 -3.63
CA SER A 78 -4.05 2.42 -4.37
C SER A 78 -3.59 1.07 -4.88
N THR A 79 -3.05 1.06 -6.10
CA THR A 79 -2.58 -0.16 -6.74
C THR A 79 -1.24 -0.61 -6.19
N VAL A 80 -1.07 -1.91 -6.14
CA VAL A 80 0.14 -2.56 -5.68
C VAL A 80 0.55 -3.56 -6.76
N ALA A 81 1.79 -3.53 -7.16
CA ALA A 81 2.30 -4.40 -8.21
C ALA A 81 3.37 -5.35 -7.68
N GLY A 82 3.44 -6.50 -8.26
CA GLY A 82 4.53 -7.47 -8.13
C GLY A 82 4.75 -8.05 -9.51
N ASN A 83 5.33 -9.20 -9.62
CA ASN A 83 5.53 -9.86 -10.92
C ASN A 83 4.28 -10.63 -11.35
N CYS A 84 3.13 -9.95 -11.32
CA CYS A 84 1.85 -10.61 -11.63
C CYS A 84 0.95 -9.64 -12.40
N SER A 85 0.04 -10.23 -13.16
CA SER A 85 -0.87 -9.49 -14.04
C SER A 85 -2.19 -9.16 -13.38
N ALA A 86 -2.49 -9.74 -12.21
CA ALA A 86 -3.76 -9.52 -11.53
C ALA A 86 -3.70 -8.29 -10.63
N GLU A 87 -4.86 -7.66 -10.44
CA GLU A 87 -4.97 -6.45 -9.63
C GLU A 87 -4.81 -6.75 -8.14
N ASN A 88 -3.99 -5.95 -7.48
CA ASN A 88 -3.80 -5.97 -6.04
C ASN A 88 -3.93 -4.53 -5.55
N VAL A 89 -4.72 -4.30 -4.51
CA VAL A 89 -4.98 -2.96 -4.01
C VAL A 89 -4.89 -2.92 -2.49
N ILE A 90 -4.65 -1.73 -1.95
CA ILE A 90 -4.66 -1.48 -0.51
C ILE A 90 -6.11 -1.44 -0.05
N ILE A 91 -6.46 -2.23 0.96
CA ILE A 91 -7.84 -2.38 1.44
C ILE A 91 -8.10 -1.77 2.82
N SER A 92 -7.06 -1.33 3.52
CA SER A 92 -7.23 -0.65 4.81
C SER A 92 -6.37 0.60 4.89
N GLY A 93 -6.79 1.54 5.70
CA GLY A 93 -6.08 2.81 5.87
C GLY A 93 -6.53 3.53 7.11
N SER A 94 -5.95 4.70 7.35
CA SER A 94 -6.23 5.53 8.51
C SER A 94 -7.66 6.08 8.48
N SER A 95 -8.29 6.16 9.65
CA SER A 95 -9.57 6.86 9.82
C SER A 95 -9.35 8.32 10.24
N THR A 96 -8.12 8.71 10.55
CA THR A 96 -7.78 10.06 11.02
C THR A 96 -7.09 10.91 9.96
N LEU A 97 -6.36 10.31 9.05
CA LEU A 97 -5.78 11.00 7.90
C LEU A 97 -6.49 10.52 6.65
N VAL A 98 -7.38 11.34 6.13
CA VAL A 98 -8.25 10.99 5.01
C VAL A 98 -7.93 11.89 3.82
N ILE A 99 -7.76 11.29 2.67
CA ILE A 99 -7.44 11.97 1.41
C ILE A 99 -8.69 11.98 0.56
N GLU A 100 -9.09 13.15 0.08
CA GLU A 100 -10.25 13.26 -0.80
C GLU A 100 -9.81 13.45 -2.24
N GLU A 101 -10.18 12.51 -3.08
CA GLU A 101 -9.91 12.55 -4.52
C GLU A 101 -11.07 11.99 -5.32
#